data_5cc03a67d8aaa2cf3001c9dae6162d18
#
_entry.id   5cc03a67d8aaa2cf3001c9dae6162d18
#
_cell.length_a   1.000
_cell.length_b   1.000
_cell.length_c   1.000
_cell.angle_alpha   90.00
_cell.angle_beta   90.00
_cell.angle_gamma   90.00
#
_symmetry.space_group_name_H-M   'P 1'
#
loop_
_entity.id
_entity.type
_entity.pdbx_description
1 polymer ?
#
loop_
_entity_poly.entity_id
_entity_poly.type
_entity_poly.pdbx_seq_one_letter_code
_entity_poly.pdbx_strand_id
1 'polypeptide(L)'
;MANTAQAQSTSTPYRVTLTDPSGHQWFADEPTDKGGQDTAPNPVQLLLAALGACTTITLEMYANLKGIKLDHVQVDLALNPNGEPEKGQNNIERKITLKGEFTEDQHKRLLKVAENCPIHKLLTSQINIQTELTI
;
A
#
# COMPACT_ATOMS: atom_id res chain seq x y z
N MET A 1 0.47 11.61 -17.25
CA MET A 1 1.87 11.26 -16.94
C MET A 1 1.94 9.94 -16.21
N ALA A 2 2.97 9.16 -16.51
CA ALA A 2 3.20 7.92 -15.81
C ALA A 2 3.67 8.19 -14.39
N ASN A 3 3.26 7.36 -13.44
CA ASN A 3 3.85 7.33 -12.11
C ASN A 3 5.17 6.56 -12.18
N THR A 4 6.24 7.14 -11.70
CA THR A 4 7.57 6.53 -11.72
C THR A 4 8.21 6.57 -10.35
N ALA A 5 9.10 5.62 -10.12
CA ALA A 5 9.92 5.58 -8.92
C ALA A 5 11.26 4.95 -9.28
N GLN A 6 12.26 5.22 -8.47
CA GLN A 6 13.60 4.67 -8.63
C GLN A 6 14.04 4.01 -7.34
N ALA A 7 14.71 2.89 -7.46
CA ALA A 7 15.31 2.18 -6.33
C ALA A 7 16.80 2.02 -6.60
N GLN A 8 17.63 2.37 -5.63
CA GLN A 8 19.08 2.28 -5.74
C GLN A 8 19.66 1.56 -4.52
N SER A 9 20.59 0.65 -4.79
CA SER A 9 21.38 0.05 -3.72
C SER A 9 22.26 1.09 -3.02
N THR A 10 22.65 0.80 -1.80
CA THR A 10 23.56 1.63 -1.02
C THR A 10 24.79 0.82 -0.64
N SER A 11 25.74 1.43 0.06
CA SER A 11 26.92 0.73 0.58
C SER A 11 26.56 -0.28 1.67
N THR A 12 25.39 -0.15 2.28
CA THR A 12 24.88 -1.11 3.27
C THR A 12 24.06 -2.19 2.55
N PRO A 13 24.46 -3.47 2.66
CA PRO A 13 23.69 -4.54 2.01
C PRO A 13 22.22 -4.52 2.42
N TYR A 14 21.35 -4.66 1.40
CA TYR A 14 19.89 -4.74 1.52
C TYR A 14 19.20 -3.43 1.88
N ARG A 15 19.94 -2.39 2.26
CA ARG A 15 19.35 -1.06 2.43
C ARG A 15 19.27 -0.37 1.08
N VAL A 16 18.05 0.04 0.73
CA VAL A 16 17.74 0.60 -0.59
C VAL A 16 17.17 2.00 -0.41
N THR A 17 17.63 2.93 -1.22
CA THR A 17 17.07 4.28 -1.30
C THR A 17 16.01 4.31 -2.39
N LEU A 18 14.85 4.81 -2.05
CA LEU A 18 13.70 4.97 -2.94
C LEU A 18 13.45 6.45 -3.17
N THR A 19 13.23 6.82 -4.42
CA THR A 19 12.95 8.23 -4.77
C THR A 19 11.86 8.31 -5.83
N ASP A 20 11.24 9.47 -5.93
CA ASP A 20 10.32 9.80 -7.00
C ASP A 20 10.78 11.07 -7.73
N PRO A 21 10.14 11.43 -8.87
CA PRO A 21 10.57 12.60 -9.64
C PRO A 21 10.43 13.95 -8.90
N SER A 22 9.61 14.00 -7.86
CA SER A 22 9.43 15.22 -7.05
C SER A 22 10.49 15.37 -5.96
N GLY A 23 11.40 14.41 -5.83
CA GLY A 23 12.47 14.47 -4.86
C GLY A 23 12.15 13.87 -3.50
N HIS A 24 10.98 13.22 -3.35
CA HIS A 24 10.70 12.48 -2.12
C HIS A 24 11.64 11.30 -2.00
N GLN A 25 12.06 11.01 -0.77
CA GLN A 25 13.00 9.95 -0.49
C GLN A 25 12.49 9.09 0.68
N TRP A 26 12.53 7.79 0.50
CA TRP A 26 12.22 6.82 1.55
C TRP A 26 13.11 5.60 1.38
N PHE A 27 12.96 4.62 2.25
CA PHE A 27 13.93 3.55 2.32
C PHE A 27 13.25 2.20 2.47
N ALA A 28 13.97 1.16 2.04
CA ALA A 28 13.63 -0.23 2.30
C ALA A 28 14.85 -0.92 2.94
N ASP A 29 14.57 -1.92 3.74
CA ASP A 29 15.60 -2.76 4.35
C ASP A 29 15.00 -4.14 4.60
N GLU A 30 15.79 -5.05 5.11
CA GLU A 30 15.30 -6.34 5.59
C GLU A 30 15.47 -6.41 7.11
N PRO A 31 14.67 -7.24 7.79
CA PRO A 31 14.89 -7.48 9.22
C PRO A 31 16.19 -8.24 9.47
N THR A 32 16.66 -8.20 10.69
CA THR A 32 17.96 -8.78 11.05
C THR A 32 18.04 -10.29 10.81
N ASP A 33 16.95 -11.01 10.96
CA ASP A 33 16.89 -12.45 10.68
C ASP A 33 17.01 -12.77 9.18
N LYS A 34 16.86 -11.78 8.31
CA LYS A 34 17.05 -11.89 6.86
C LYS A 34 18.37 -11.28 6.39
N GLY A 35 19.22 -10.86 7.32
CA GLY A 35 20.53 -10.29 6.99
C GLY A 35 20.54 -8.77 6.88
N GLY A 36 19.43 -8.11 7.06
CA GLY A 36 19.34 -6.65 7.08
C GLY A 36 19.62 -6.08 8.47
N GLN A 37 19.37 -4.78 8.62
CA GLN A 37 19.61 -4.08 9.88
C GLN A 37 18.31 -3.50 10.48
N ASP A 38 17.17 -3.83 9.88
CA ASP A 38 15.85 -3.39 10.34
C ASP A 38 15.76 -1.87 10.51
N THR A 39 16.32 -1.14 9.56
CA THR A 39 16.33 0.34 9.59
C THR A 39 15.23 0.96 8.74
N ALA A 40 14.43 0.16 8.05
CA ALA A 40 13.32 0.59 7.20
C ALA A 40 12.36 -0.58 6.96
N PRO A 41 11.14 -0.31 6.44
CA PRO A 41 10.21 -1.38 6.11
C PRO A 41 10.78 -2.33 5.05
N ASN A 42 10.35 -3.58 5.09
CA ASN A 42 10.68 -4.52 4.02
C ASN A 42 9.79 -4.28 2.78
N PRO A 43 10.13 -4.85 1.62
CA PRO A 43 9.37 -4.62 0.38
C PRO A 43 7.89 -5.00 0.46
N VAL A 44 7.53 -6.08 1.16
CA VAL A 44 6.12 -6.47 1.31
C VAL A 44 5.37 -5.43 2.13
N GLN A 45 5.97 -4.92 3.20
CA GLN A 45 5.36 -3.86 4.01
C GLN A 45 5.15 -2.59 3.20
N LEU A 46 6.06 -2.27 2.28
CA LEU A 46 5.91 -1.13 1.38
C LEU A 46 4.71 -1.32 0.43
N LEU A 47 4.55 -2.52 -0.10
CA LEU A 47 3.40 -2.84 -0.96
C LEU A 47 2.08 -2.73 -0.19
N LEU A 48 2.02 -3.31 1.00
CA LEU A 48 0.84 -3.21 1.86
C LEU A 48 0.55 -1.76 2.26
N ALA A 49 1.59 -1.01 2.60
CA ALA A 49 1.45 0.41 2.95
C ALA A 49 0.91 1.23 1.78
N ALA A 50 1.30 0.91 0.55
CA ALA A 50 0.77 1.57 -0.63
C ALA A 50 -0.75 1.37 -0.75
N LEU A 51 -1.23 0.15 -0.53
CA LEU A 51 -2.67 -0.14 -0.51
C LEU A 51 -3.35 0.62 0.63
N GLY A 52 -2.74 0.64 1.81
CA GLY A 52 -3.28 1.36 2.97
C GLY A 52 -3.35 2.86 2.75
N ALA A 53 -2.30 3.45 2.19
CA ALA A 53 -2.27 4.87 1.86
C ALA A 53 -3.35 5.23 0.84
N CYS A 54 -3.46 4.43 -0.22
CA CYS A 54 -4.47 4.65 -1.26
C CYS A 54 -5.89 4.53 -0.70
N THR A 55 -6.13 3.54 0.14
CA THR A 55 -7.42 3.36 0.81
C THR A 55 -7.79 4.59 1.65
N THR A 56 -6.86 5.04 2.47
CA THR A 56 -7.05 6.19 3.36
C THR A 56 -7.35 7.46 2.57
N ILE A 57 -6.51 7.77 1.59
CA ILE A 57 -6.65 8.98 0.77
C ILE A 57 -7.97 8.96 0.01
N THR A 58 -8.33 7.82 -0.58
CA THR A 58 -9.57 7.68 -1.35
C THR A 58 -10.79 7.90 -0.46
N LEU A 59 -10.79 7.35 0.76
CA LEU A 59 -11.88 7.56 1.71
C LEU A 59 -11.98 9.03 2.14
N GLU A 60 -10.85 9.66 2.42
CA GLU A 60 -10.83 11.07 2.81
C GLU A 60 -11.34 11.97 1.67
N MET A 61 -10.91 11.72 0.45
CA MET A 61 -11.39 12.48 -0.72
C MET A 61 -12.90 12.33 -0.91
N TYR A 62 -13.41 11.11 -0.80
CA TYR A 62 -14.84 10.85 -0.94
C TYR A 62 -15.63 11.53 0.18
N ALA A 63 -15.20 11.38 1.42
CA ALA A 63 -15.87 11.99 2.56
C ALA A 63 -15.89 13.51 2.43
N ASN A 64 -14.79 14.11 2.01
CA ASN A 64 -14.70 15.56 1.79
C ASN A 64 -15.67 16.01 0.69
N LEU A 65 -15.74 15.26 -0.42
CA LEU A 65 -16.63 15.58 -1.53
C LEU A 65 -18.09 15.51 -1.14
N LYS A 66 -18.47 14.54 -0.31
CA LYS A 66 -19.85 14.28 0.09
C LYS A 66 -20.26 14.96 1.40
N GLY A 67 -19.37 15.71 2.02
CA GLY A 67 -19.66 16.36 3.29
C GLY A 67 -19.85 15.38 4.45
N ILE A 68 -19.21 14.22 4.39
CA ILE A 68 -19.25 13.23 5.46
C ILE A 68 -18.20 13.59 6.50
N LYS A 69 -18.58 13.58 7.77
CA LYS A 69 -17.64 13.87 8.86
C LYS A 69 -16.81 12.64 9.17
N LEU A 70 -15.62 12.58 8.56
CA LEU A 70 -14.65 11.51 8.76
C LEU A 70 -13.45 12.09 9.52
N ASP A 71 -13.29 11.68 10.77
CA ASP A 71 -12.26 12.25 11.66
C ASP A 71 -10.95 11.49 11.61
N HIS A 72 -11.00 10.18 11.39
CA HIS A 72 -9.81 9.35 11.39
C HIS A 72 -10.04 8.06 10.60
N VAL A 73 -9.01 7.62 9.91
CA VAL A 73 -8.97 6.36 9.17
C VAL A 73 -7.73 5.59 9.60
N GLN A 74 -7.92 4.34 9.99
CA GLN A 74 -6.83 3.41 10.21
C GLN A 74 -7.05 2.20 9.33
N VAL A 75 -6.00 1.77 8.64
CA VAL A 75 -6.05 0.59 7.78
C VAL A 75 -4.98 -0.38 8.23
N ASP A 76 -5.39 -1.55 8.65
CA ASP A 76 -4.50 -2.65 9.02
C ASP A 76 -4.49 -3.67 7.89
N LEU A 77 -3.31 -4.08 7.46
CA LEU A 77 -3.14 -4.95 6.30
C LEU A 77 -2.23 -6.13 6.62
N ALA A 78 -2.57 -7.28 6.07
CA ALA A 78 -1.77 -8.48 6.23
C ALA A 78 -1.76 -9.28 4.93
N LEU A 79 -0.58 -9.77 4.55
CA LEU A 79 -0.43 -10.68 3.43
C LEU A 79 -0.41 -12.12 3.95
N ASN A 80 -1.32 -12.93 3.43
CA ASN A 80 -1.41 -14.36 3.75
C ASN A 80 -1.36 -14.66 5.26
N PRO A 81 -2.22 -14.02 6.09
CA PRO A 81 -2.16 -14.20 7.54
C PRO A 81 -2.41 -15.65 7.99
N ASN A 82 -3.07 -16.44 7.16
CA ASN A 82 -3.36 -17.86 7.42
C ASN A 82 -2.50 -18.81 6.57
N GLY A 83 -1.38 -18.30 6.01
CA GLY A 83 -0.52 -19.04 5.09
C GLY A 83 -0.95 -18.88 3.63
N GLU A 84 -0.08 -19.25 2.71
CA GLU A 84 -0.38 -19.18 1.28
C GLU A 84 -1.52 -20.14 0.93
N PRO A 85 -2.58 -19.68 0.21
CA PRO A 85 -3.71 -20.55 -0.12
C PRO A 85 -3.34 -21.62 -1.14
N GLU A 86 -2.91 -21.19 -2.33
CA GLU A 86 -2.46 -22.08 -3.40
C GLU A 86 -1.31 -21.42 -4.13
N LYS A 87 -0.49 -22.20 -4.80
CA LYS A 87 0.64 -21.65 -5.56
C LYS A 87 0.14 -20.65 -6.60
N GLY A 88 0.73 -19.45 -6.58
CA GLY A 88 0.36 -18.38 -7.48
C GLY A 88 -0.85 -17.57 -7.04
N GLN A 89 -1.43 -17.85 -5.88
CA GLN A 89 -2.50 -17.08 -5.28
C GLN A 89 -2.03 -16.46 -3.97
N ASN A 90 -2.57 -15.29 -3.65
CA ASN A 90 -2.26 -14.59 -2.41
C ASN A 90 -3.50 -13.91 -1.88
N ASN A 91 -3.60 -13.82 -0.57
CA ASN A 91 -4.67 -13.11 0.10
C ASN A 91 -4.11 -11.90 0.85
N ILE A 92 -4.69 -10.74 0.60
CA ILE A 92 -4.44 -9.55 1.42
C ILE A 92 -5.69 -9.29 2.23
N GLU A 93 -5.55 -9.31 3.55
CA GLU A 93 -6.62 -8.88 4.44
C GLU A 93 -6.43 -7.40 4.74
N ARG A 94 -7.52 -6.65 4.64
CA ARG A 94 -7.55 -5.22 4.91
C ARG A 94 -8.67 -4.93 5.88
N LYS A 95 -8.33 -4.45 7.05
CA LYS A 95 -9.29 -4.02 8.07
C LYS A 95 -9.26 -2.50 8.17
N ILE A 96 -10.40 -1.89 7.92
CA ILE A 96 -10.54 -0.43 7.96
C ILE A 96 -11.32 -0.05 9.22
N THR A 97 -10.76 0.83 10.00
CA THR A 97 -11.41 1.38 11.20
C THR A 97 -11.60 2.88 10.99
N LEU A 98 -12.83 3.32 11.09
CA LEU A 98 -13.19 4.72 10.88
C LEU A 98 -13.68 5.34 12.18
N LYS A 99 -13.36 6.62 12.36
CA LYS A 99 -13.96 7.48 13.40
C LYS A 99 -14.62 8.66 12.71
N GLY A 100 -15.82 9.02 13.16
CA GLY A 100 -16.58 10.11 12.58
C GLY A 100 -18.08 9.92 12.82
N GLU A 101 -18.87 10.63 12.04
CA GLU A 101 -20.32 10.55 12.12
C GLU A 101 -20.89 10.17 10.75
N PHE A 102 -21.45 8.97 10.65
CA PHE A 102 -22.01 8.47 9.39
C PHE A 102 -23.32 7.74 9.61
N THR A 103 -24.20 7.83 8.62
CA THR A 103 -25.39 6.98 8.54
C THR A 103 -24.98 5.57 8.11
N GLU A 104 -25.88 4.60 8.25
CA GLU A 104 -25.64 3.24 7.75
C GLU A 104 -25.36 3.21 6.25
N ASP A 105 -26.11 4.02 5.48
CA ASP A 105 -25.89 4.10 4.03
C ASP A 105 -24.53 4.67 3.70
N GLN A 106 -24.08 5.68 4.42
CA GLN A 106 -22.74 6.26 4.24
C GLN A 106 -21.67 5.23 4.59
N HIS A 107 -21.85 4.47 5.66
CA HIS A 107 -20.95 3.39 6.05
C HIS A 107 -20.79 2.36 4.93
N LYS A 108 -21.90 1.92 4.35
CA LYS A 108 -21.87 0.96 3.22
C LYS A 108 -21.19 1.53 1.99
N ARG A 109 -21.42 2.81 1.70
CA ARG A 109 -20.76 3.48 0.57
C ARG A 109 -19.27 3.64 0.77
N LEU A 110 -18.83 3.94 1.99
CA LEU A 110 -17.42 4.05 2.32
C LEU A 110 -16.70 2.72 2.10
N LEU A 111 -17.32 1.60 2.42
CA LEU A 111 -16.75 0.29 2.12
C LEU A 111 -16.54 0.09 0.60
N LYS A 112 -17.55 0.40 -0.19
CA LYS A 112 -17.45 0.30 -1.66
C LYS A 112 -16.38 1.23 -2.23
N VAL A 113 -16.26 2.42 -1.68
CA VAL A 113 -15.22 3.39 -2.08
C VAL A 113 -13.83 2.83 -1.80
N ALA A 114 -13.64 2.22 -0.63
CA ALA A 114 -12.38 1.57 -0.28
C ALA A 114 -12.01 0.46 -1.27
N GLU A 115 -12.99 -0.34 -1.68
CA GLU A 115 -12.80 -1.43 -2.65
C GLU A 115 -12.53 -0.93 -4.07
N ASN A 116 -12.75 0.34 -4.34
CA ASN A 116 -12.53 0.97 -5.63
C ASN A 116 -11.30 1.90 -5.66
N CYS A 117 -10.45 1.86 -4.64
CA CYS A 117 -9.23 2.67 -4.67
C CYS A 117 -8.31 2.20 -5.82
N PRO A 118 -7.53 3.11 -6.43
CA PRO A 118 -6.72 2.75 -7.60
C PRO A 118 -5.75 1.60 -7.39
N ILE A 119 -5.13 1.50 -6.22
CA ILE A 119 -4.19 0.40 -5.91
C ILE A 119 -4.94 -0.91 -5.74
N HIS A 120 -6.13 -0.92 -5.13
CA HIS A 120 -6.96 -2.12 -5.06
C HIS A 120 -7.27 -2.64 -6.47
N LYS A 121 -7.70 -1.74 -7.37
CA LYS A 121 -8.00 -2.11 -8.76
C LYS A 121 -6.76 -2.65 -9.47
N LEU A 122 -5.61 -2.02 -9.24
CA LEU A 122 -4.35 -2.46 -9.83
C LEU A 122 -3.98 -3.87 -9.34
N LEU A 123 -4.03 -4.11 -8.05
CA LEU A 123 -3.64 -5.39 -7.46
C LEU A 123 -4.58 -6.54 -7.84
N THR A 124 -5.82 -6.25 -8.20
CA THR A 124 -6.80 -7.26 -8.62
C THR A 124 -6.89 -7.39 -10.13
N SER A 125 -6.05 -6.68 -10.88
CA SER A 125 -5.97 -6.76 -12.33
C SER A 125 -4.81 -7.68 -12.75
N GLN A 126 -4.76 -7.98 -14.05
CA GLN A 126 -3.60 -8.65 -14.61
C GLN A 126 -2.47 -7.65 -14.80
N ILE A 127 -1.29 -7.97 -14.26
CA ILE A 127 -0.11 -7.10 -14.33
C ILE A 127 0.96 -7.80 -15.16
N ASN A 128 1.47 -7.11 -16.18
CA ASN A 128 2.59 -7.57 -16.98
C ASN A 128 3.81 -6.73 -16.62
N ILE A 129 4.91 -7.40 -16.29
CA ILE A 129 6.15 -6.72 -15.91
C ILE A 129 7.17 -6.96 -17.01
N GLN A 130 7.60 -5.88 -17.65
CA GLN A 130 8.64 -5.92 -18.68
C GLN A 130 9.95 -5.52 -18.05
N THR A 131 10.98 -6.32 -18.25
CA THR A 131 12.28 -6.15 -17.58
C THR A 131 13.40 -6.06 -18.60
N GLU A 132 14.26 -5.07 -18.40
CA GLU A 132 15.47 -4.87 -19.19
C GLU A 132 16.67 -4.82 -18.23
N LEU A 133 17.77 -5.47 -18.59
CA LEU A 133 18.99 -5.43 -17.82
C LEU A 133 20.07 -4.71 -18.61
N THR A 134 20.68 -3.71 -17.99
CA THR A 134 21.82 -2.99 -18.56
C THR A 134 23.01 -3.10 -17.63
N ILE A 135 24.21 -3.04 -18.23
CA ILE A 135 25.47 -3.08 -17.46
C ILE A 135 26.28 -1.82 -17.75
#